data_92d4952c71b163f821c6a87d888f7465
#
_entry.id   92d4952c71b163f821c6a87d888f7465
#
_cell.length_a   1.000
_cell.length_b   1.000
_cell.length_c   1.000
_cell.angle_alpha   90.00
_cell.angle_beta   90.00
_cell.angle_gamma   90.00
#
_symmetry.space_group_name_H-M   'P 1'
#
loop_
_entity.id
_entity.type
_entity.pdbx_description
1 polymer ?
#
loop_
_entity_poly.entity_id
_entity_poly.type
_entity_poly.pdbx_seq_one_letter_code
_entity_poly.pdbx_strand_id
1 'polypeptide(L)'
;RIYFGDEDVTRLAPHKRNTGMMFQSYALWPHMTVAENVAFGLEERKLPRAEIRTKVGEALESVHMGAYAERRPNQLSGGQQQRVALARALVIRPRCLLLDEPLSNLDARLRLEMRMEIRRVCKEFKLTTVYVTHDQKEALSVSDRMAVLDGGHILQVGTPQEIYRRPARRTVADFIGETNFLAGILRSSEGGRARVSTEIGEFEGVFGDPKSPPATGSSVTLSIRPECLTISPERPSGNSIRGRIGKSVYLGENAQYDFVSGSTSLKILELNPRFVDRSATEEFQACVQPEDVVVLGA
;
A
#
# COMPACT_ATOMS: atom_id res chain seq x y z
N ARG A 1 -16.23 -15.62 11.96
CA ARG A 1 -17.25 -15.97 10.97
C ARG A 1 -17.08 -15.13 9.72
N ILE A 2 -17.53 -15.63 8.57
CA ILE A 2 -17.49 -14.96 7.26
C ILE A 2 -18.90 -14.77 6.77
N TYR A 3 -19.26 -13.54 6.42
CA TYR A 3 -20.58 -13.19 5.93
C TYR A 3 -20.50 -12.54 4.54
N PHE A 4 -21.43 -12.89 3.65
CA PHE A 4 -21.67 -12.19 2.40
C PHE A 4 -23.07 -11.54 2.49
N GLY A 5 -23.09 -10.23 2.78
CA GLY A 5 -24.30 -9.59 3.27
C GLY A 5 -24.77 -10.24 4.57
N ASP A 6 -25.99 -10.72 4.61
CA ASP A 6 -26.59 -11.38 5.80
C ASP A 6 -26.35 -12.90 5.83
N GLU A 7 -25.75 -13.49 4.80
CA GLU A 7 -25.53 -14.93 4.68
C GLU A 7 -24.22 -15.35 5.36
N ASP A 8 -24.29 -16.25 6.34
CA ASP A 8 -23.12 -16.88 6.96
C ASP A 8 -22.56 -17.97 6.04
N VAL A 9 -21.43 -17.68 5.39
CA VAL A 9 -20.74 -18.59 4.46
C VAL A 9 -19.59 -19.35 5.13
N THR A 10 -19.41 -19.24 6.43
CA THR A 10 -18.26 -19.80 7.18
C THR A 10 -18.07 -21.29 6.92
N ARG A 11 -19.17 -22.05 6.92
CA ARG A 11 -19.15 -23.51 6.76
C ARG A 11 -19.40 -23.98 5.33
N LEU A 12 -19.67 -23.06 4.40
CA LEU A 12 -19.83 -23.42 2.99
C LEU A 12 -18.51 -23.84 2.38
N ALA A 13 -18.53 -24.90 1.58
CA ALA A 13 -17.37 -25.31 0.78
C ALA A 13 -16.96 -24.16 -0.17
N PRO A 14 -15.66 -23.95 -0.46
CA PRO A 14 -15.18 -22.81 -1.25
C PRO A 14 -15.91 -22.63 -2.59
N HIS A 15 -16.14 -23.71 -3.34
CA HIS A 15 -16.82 -23.69 -4.64
C HIS A 15 -18.30 -23.25 -4.57
N LYS A 16 -18.92 -23.30 -3.38
CA LYS A 16 -20.31 -22.88 -3.15
C LYS A 16 -20.43 -21.41 -2.72
N ARG A 17 -19.32 -20.75 -2.39
CA ARG A 17 -19.33 -19.35 -1.94
C ARG A 17 -19.49 -18.32 -3.04
N ASN A 18 -19.49 -18.74 -4.31
CA ASN A 18 -19.51 -17.85 -5.47
C ASN A 18 -18.39 -16.78 -5.43
N THR A 19 -17.17 -17.22 -5.17
CA THR A 19 -15.97 -16.40 -5.20
C THR A 19 -15.18 -16.63 -6.49
N GLY A 20 -14.60 -15.58 -7.06
CA GLY A 20 -13.55 -15.67 -8.06
C GLY A 20 -12.19 -15.60 -7.35
N MET A 21 -11.22 -16.39 -7.79
CA MET A 21 -9.87 -16.34 -7.21
C MET A 21 -8.81 -16.28 -8.29
N MET A 22 -7.83 -15.43 -8.07
CA MET A 22 -6.63 -15.31 -8.86
C MET A 22 -5.43 -15.61 -7.96
N PHE A 23 -4.66 -16.62 -8.34
CA PHE A 23 -3.47 -17.09 -7.63
C PHE A 23 -2.22 -16.36 -8.12
N GLN A 24 -1.19 -16.33 -7.30
CA GLN A 24 0.12 -15.75 -7.60
C GLN A 24 0.74 -16.34 -8.90
N SER A 25 0.57 -17.65 -9.17
CA SER A 25 1.06 -18.31 -10.38
C SER A 25 0.12 -18.18 -11.58
N TYR A 26 -0.96 -17.36 -11.46
CA TYR A 26 -2.07 -17.28 -12.43
C TYR A 26 -2.83 -18.58 -12.63
N ALA A 27 -2.22 -19.74 -12.45
CA ALA A 27 -2.79 -21.07 -12.54
C ALA A 27 -3.64 -21.32 -13.81
N LEU A 28 -3.15 -20.82 -14.97
CA LEU A 28 -3.78 -21.08 -16.25
C LEU A 28 -3.50 -22.52 -16.69
N TRP A 29 -4.50 -23.19 -17.27
CA TRP A 29 -4.32 -24.51 -17.84
C TRP A 29 -3.53 -24.44 -19.15
N PRO A 30 -2.31 -25.00 -19.23
CA PRO A 30 -1.42 -24.79 -20.36
C PRO A 30 -1.87 -25.50 -21.65
N HIS A 31 -2.73 -26.49 -21.54
CA HIS A 31 -3.29 -27.27 -22.66
C HIS A 31 -4.55 -26.63 -23.26
N MET A 32 -5.15 -25.66 -22.56
CA MET A 32 -6.35 -24.92 -22.99
C MET A 32 -5.97 -23.62 -23.67
N THR A 33 -6.79 -23.15 -24.59
CA THR A 33 -6.72 -21.79 -25.13
C THR A 33 -7.11 -20.75 -24.09
N VAL A 34 -6.92 -19.47 -24.40
CA VAL A 34 -7.37 -18.34 -23.57
C VAL A 34 -8.89 -18.39 -23.38
N ALA A 35 -9.65 -18.60 -24.47
CA ALA A 35 -11.10 -18.69 -24.40
C ALA A 35 -11.57 -19.88 -23.54
N GLU A 36 -10.96 -21.06 -23.69
CA GLU A 36 -11.25 -22.23 -22.87
C GLU A 36 -10.91 -22.03 -21.39
N ASN A 37 -9.77 -21.41 -21.09
CA ASN A 37 -9.41 -21.05 -19.71
C ASN A 37 -10.48 -20.18 -19.05
N VAL A 38 -10.99 -19.17 -19.77
CA VAL A 38 -12.02 -18.26 -19.25
C VAL A 38 -13.38 -18.97 -19.19
N ALA A 39 -13.71 -19.83 -20.16
CA ALA A 39 -14.98 -20.57 -20.23
C ALA A 39 -15.18 -21.57 -19.09
N PHE A 40 -14.09 -22.13 -18.58
CA PHE A 40 -14.10 -23.29 -17.66
C PHE A 40 -15.08 -23.13 -16.48
N GLY A 41 -15.06 -22.00 -15.79
CA GLY A 41 -15.97 -21.76 -14.65
C GLY A 41 -17.46 -21.67 -15.03
N LEU A 42 -17.76 -21.32 -16.28
CA LEU A 42 -19.12 -21.29 -16.81
C LEU A 42 -19.60 -22.68 -17.27
N GLU A 43 -18.68 -23.49 -17.81
CA GLU A 43 -18.92 -24.90 -18.19
C GLU A 43 -19.23 -25.74 -16.95
N GLU A 44 -18.45 -25.59 -15.88
CA GLU A 44 -18.72 -26.25 -14.59
C GLU A 44 -20.10 -25.88 -14.00
N ARG A 45 -20.59 -24.67 -14.31
CA ARG A 45 -21.96 -24.24 -13.97
C ARG A 45 -23.02 -24.72 -14.95
N LYS A 46 -22.63 -25.48 -15.99
CA LYS A 46 -23.49 -26.06 -17.01
C LYS A 46 -24.34 -25.02 -17.77
N LEU A 47 -23.79 -23.83 -18.03
CA LEU A 47 -24.46 -22.83 -18.85
C LEU A 47 -24.55 -23.29 -20.32
N PRO A 48 -25.54 -22.78 -21.08
CA PRO A 48 -25.66 -23.05 -22.52
C PRO A 48 -24.44 -22.51 -23.28
N ARG A 49 -23.97 -23.24 -24.29
CA ARG A 49 -22.78 -22.89 -25.09
C ARG A 49 -22.86 -21.49 -25.70
N ALA A 50 -24.03 -21.05 -26.17
CA ALA A 50 -24.21 -19.72 -26.73
C ALA A 50 -23.96 -18.63 -25.68
N GLU A 51 -24.47 -18.81 -24.46
CA GLU A 51 -24.28 -17.89 -23.34
C GLU A 51 -22.82 -17.86 -22.88
N ILE A 52 -22.14 -19.01 -22.82
CA ILE A 52 -20.70 -19.09 -22.50
C ILE A 52 -19.91 -18.28 -23.50
N ARG A 53 -20.13 -18.44 -24.81
CA ARG A 53 -19.43 -17.72 -25.85
C ARG A 53 -19.55 -16.19 -25.71
N THR A 54 -20.76 -15.69 -25.44
CA THR A 54 -21.02 -14.28 -25.23
C THR A 54 -20.27 -13.75 -23.99
N LYS A 55 -20.44 -14.43 -22.84
CA LYS A 55 -19.79 -14.02 -21.57
C LYS A 55 -18.26 -14.06 -21.64
N VAL A 56 -17.69 -15.06 -22.30
CA VAL A 56 -16.23 -15.17 -22.51
C VAL A 56 -15.74 -14.02 -23.37
N GLY A 57 -16.45 -13.68 -24.45
CA GLY A 57 -16.14 -12.53 -25.29
C GLY A 57 -16.14 -11.22 -24.49
N GLU A 58 -17.22 -10.94 -23.74
CA GLU A 58 -17.33 -9.77 -22.87
C GLU A 58 -16.19 -9.72 -21.84
N ALA A 59 -15.88 -10.82 -21.18
CA ALA A 59 -14.82 -10.88 -20.17
C ALA A 59 -13.43 -10.64 -20.79
N LEU A 60 -13.13 -11.18 -21.96
CA LEU A 60 -11.87 -10.96 -22.65
C LEU A 60 -11.74 -9.54 -23.17
N GLU A 61 -12.81 -8.94 -23.67
CA GLU A 61 -12.80 -7.53 -24.08
C GLU A 61 -12.56 -6.58 -22.91
N SER A 62 -13.14 -6.86 -21.73
CA SER A 62 -12.98 -6.01 -20.53
C SER A 62 -11.53 -5.90 -20.05
N VAL A 63 -10.68 -6.89 -20.40
CA VAL A 63 -9.25 -6.92 -20.08
C VAL A 63 -8.35 -6.79 -21.32
N HIS A 64 -8.88 -6.39 -22.45
CA HIS A 64 -8.18 -6.19 -23.74
C HIS A 64 -7.47 -7.46 -24.26
N MET A 65 -8.09 -8.63 -24.10
CA MET A 65 -7.57 -9.93 -24.53
C MET A 65 -8.37 -10.63 -25.63
N GLY A 66 -9.40 -9.98 -26.20
CA GLY A 66 -10.25 -10.54 -27.23
C GLY A 66 -9.49 -11.11 -28.44
N ALA A 67 -8.51 -10.37 -28.96
CA ALA A 67 -7.67 -10.77 -30.09
C ALA A 67 -6.78 -12.01 -29.81
N TYR A 68 -6.67 -12.45 -28.56
CA TYR A 68 -5.81 -13.57 -28.14
C TYR A 68 -6.60 -14.82 -27.75
N ALA A 69 -7.91 -14.84 -27.97
CA ALA A 69 -8.83 -15.89 -27.52
C ALA A 69 -8.37 -17.33 -27.88
N GLU A 70 -7.81 -17.51 -29.08
CA GLU A 70 -7.37 -18.80 -29.62
C GLU A 70 -5.92 -19.18 -29.23
N ARG A 71 -5.17 -18.26 -28.58
CA ARG A 71 -3.81 -18.55 -28.12
C ARG A 71 -3.81 -19.41 -26.86
N ARG A 72 -2.68 -20.10 -26.65
CA ARG A 72 -2.41 -20.84 -25.41
C ARG A 72 -1.56 -19.98 -24.45
N PRO A 73 -1.57 -20.26 -23.12
CA PRO A 73 -0.81 -19.50 -22.14
C PRO A 73 0.68 -19.34 -22.45
N ASN A 74 1.32 -20.36 -23.01
CA ASN A 74 2.75 -20.31 -23.37
C ASN A 74 3.07 -19.35 -24.55
N GLN A 75 2.07 -18.84 -25.24
CA GLN A 75 2.18 -17.86 -26.32
C GLN A 75 1.93 -16.43 -25.86
N LEU A 76 1.79 -16.22 -24.55
CA LEU A 76 1.44 -14.95 -23.93
C LEU A 76 2.58 -14.44 -23.04
N SER A 77 2.74 -13.12 -22.98
CA SER A 77 3.58 -12.48 -21.96
C SER A 77 2.98 -12.64 -20.55
N GLY A 78 3.78 -12.45 -19.49
CA GLY A 78 3.31 -12.54 -18.11
C GLY A 78 2.11 -11.63 -17.81
N GLY A 79 2.12 -10.38 -18.30
CA GLY A 79 0.99 -9.48 -18.15
C GLY A 79 -0.26 -9.90 -18.93
N GLN A 80 -0.09 -10.53 -20.10
CA GLN A 80 -1.21 -11.11 -20.84
C GLN A 80 -1.79 -12.31 -20.12
N GLN A 81 -0.96 -13.19 -19.57
CA GLN A 81 -1.43 -14.32 -18.75
C GLN A 81 -2.21 -13.84 -17.53
N GLN A 82 -1.74 -12.79 -16.88
CA GLN A 82 -2.41 -12.17 -15.75
C GLN A 82 -3.80 -11.65 -16.13
N ARG A 83 -3.92 -10.91 -17.25
CA ARG A 83 -5.20 -10.41 -17.76
C ARG A 83 -6.19 -11.56 -18.04
N VAL A 84 -5.70 -12.67 -18.60
CA VAL A 84 -6.52 -13.86 -18.80
C VAL A 84 -6.98 -14.49 -17.47
N ALA A 85 -6.09 -14.57 -16.48
CA ALA A 85 -6.45 -15.08 -15.15
C ALA A 85 -7.48 -14.18 -14.45
N LEU A 86 -7.36 -12.86 -14.62
CA LEU A 86 -8.35 -11.90 -14.13
C LEU A 86 -9.70 -12.10 -14.84
N ALA A 87 -9.74 -12.20 -16.18
CA ALA A 87 -10.96 -12.47 -16.95
C ALA A 87 -11.63 -13.78 -16.51
N ARG A 88 -10.85 -14.84 -16.28
CA ARG A 88 -11.35 -16.12 -15.76
C ARG A 88 -12.02 -16.00 -14.39
N ALA A 89 -11.44 -15.17 -13.50
CA ALA A 89 -12.04 -14.94 -12.19
C ALA A 89 -13.30 -14.06 -12.24
N LEU A 90 -13.40 -13.18 -13.25
CA LEU A 90 -14.50 -12.22 -13.43
C LEU A 90 -15.71 -12.82 -14.17
N VAL A 91 -15.49 -13.71 -15.15
CA VAL A 91 -16.53 -14.20 -16.06
C VAL A 91 -17.71 -14.85 -15.34
N ILE A 92 -17.45 -15.45 -14.18
CA ILE A 92 -18.46 -16.08 -13.32
C ILE A 92 -19.29 -15.08 -12.52
N ARG A 93 -19.02 -13.77 -12.63
CA ARG A 93 -19.64 -12.68 -11.86
C ARG A 93 -19.66 -13.00 -10.36
N PRO A 94 -18.49 -13.08 -9.71
CA PRO A 94 -18.39 -13.49 -8.32
C PRO A 94 -18.96 -12.45 -7.36
N ARG A 95 -19.45 -12.87 -6.20
CA ARG A 95 -19.83 -11.97 -5.09
C ARG A 95 -18.62 -11.34 -4.42
N CYS A 96 -17.48 -12.04 -4.44
CA CYS A 96 -16.21 -11.56 -3.91
C CYS A 96 -15.07 -12.07 -4.79
N LEU A 97 -14.17 -11.15 -5.15
CA LEU A 97 -12.93 -11.44 -5.89
C LEU A 97 -11.77 -11.53 -4.88
N LEU A 98 -11.04 -12.64 -4.93
CA LEU A 98 -9.86 -12.89 -4.10
C LEU A 98 -8.62 -12.81 -4.98
N LEU A 99 -7.71 -11.90 -4.66
CA LEU A 99 -6.46 -11.70 -5.39
C LEU A 99 -5.29 -11.98 -4.43
N ASP A 100 -4.56 -13.06 -4.70
CA ASP A 100 -3.43 -13.49 -3.88
C ASP A 100 -2.12 -13.16 -4.59
N GLU A 101 -1.46 -12.08 -4.17
CA GLU A 101 -0.24 -11.53 -4.75
C GLU A 101 -0.27 -11.43 -6.29
N PRO A 102 -1.30 -10.82 -6.88
CA PRO A 102 -1.56 -10.94 -8.32
C PRO A 102 -0.49 -10.30 -9.20
N LEU A 103 0.39 -9.45 -8.66
CA LEU A 103 1.39 -8.68 -9.41
C LEU A 103 2.84 -9.09 -9.13
N SER A 104 3.07 -10.09 -8.28
CA SER A 104 4.41 -10.47 -7.80
C SER A 104 5.38 -10.89 -8.92
N ASN A 105 4.86 -11.48 -10.01
CA ASN A 105 5.65 -12.03 -11.12
C ASN A 105 5.88 -11.04 -12.28
N LEU A 106 5.59 -9.74 -12.08
CA LEU A 106 5.71 -8.71 -13.11
C LEU A 106 6.88 -7.76 -12.85
N ASP A 107 7.45 -7.24 -13.93
CA ASP A 107 8.40 -6.13 -13.86
C ASP A 107 7.73 -4.83 -13.36
N ALA A 108 8.55 -3.85 -12.95
CA ALA A 108 8.06 -2.64 -12.29
C ALA A 108 7.10 -1.81 -13.15
N ARG A 109 7.36 -1.71 -14.48
CA ARG A 109 6.52 -0.94 -15.40
C ARG A 109 5.15 -1.61 -15.58
N LEU A 110 5.17 -2.88 -15.88
CA LEU A 110 3.96 -3.66 -16.11
C LEU A 110 3.11 -3.77 -14.83
N ARG A 111 3.78 -3.83 -13.66
CA ARG A 111 3.12 -3.82 -12.35
C ARG A 111 2.30 -2.54 -12.15
N LEU A 112 2.85 -1.38 -12.51
CA LEU A 112 2.13 -0.10 -12.41
C LEU A 112 0.89 -0.06 -13.32
N GLU A 113 1.02 -0.48 -14.57
CA GLU A 113 -0.09 -0.56 -15.53
C GLU A 113 -1.19 -1.50 -15.02
N MET A 114 -0.82 -2.66 -14.50
CA MET A 114 -1.76 -3.68 -14.02
C MET A 114 -2.46 -3.29 -12.72
N ARG A 115 -1.82 -2.51 -11.84
CA ARG A 115 -2.50 -1.93 -10.66
C ARG A 115 -3.70 -1.09 -11.07
N MET A 116 -3.49 -0.19 -12.03
CA MET A 116 -4.54 0.69 -12.54
C MET A 116 -5.67 -0.12 -13.21
N GLU A 117 -5.31 -1.15 -13.95
CA GLU A 117 -6.25 -2.03 -14.63
C GLU A 117 -7.12 -2.82 -13.64
N ILE A 118 -6.53 -3.46 -12.64
CA ILE A 118 -7.28 -4.17 -11.59
C ILE A 118 -8.22 -3.21 -10.88
N ARG A 119 -7.74 -2.01 -10.49
CA ARG A 119 -8.57 -1.01 -9.83
C ARG A 119 -9.74 -0.57 -10.71
N ARG A 120 -9.49 -0.31 -12.01
CA ARG A 120 -10.52 0.04 -12.99
C ARG A 120 -11.60 -1.02 -13.07
N VAL A 121 -11.20 -2.26 -13.29
CA VAL A 121 -12.12 -3.41 -13.44
C VAL A 121 -12.93 -3.63 -12.15
N CYS A 122 -12.29 -3.63 -10.98
CA CYS A 122 -13.00 -3.79 -9.71
C CYS A 122 -14.05 -2.71 -9.47
N LYS A 123 -13.76 -1.45 -9.85
CA LYS A 123 -14.72 -0.33 -9.72
C LYS A 123 -15.83 -0.40 -10.76
N GLU A 124 -15.52 -0.68 -12.01
CA GLU A 124 -16.48 -0.80 -13.10
C GLU A 124 -17.54 -1.88 -12.81
N PHE A 125 -17.08 -3.03 -12.34
CA PHE A 125 -17.97 -4.15 -11.97
C PHE A 125 -18.51 -4.07 -10.53
N LYS A 126 -18.17 -3.02 -9.76
CA LYS A 126 -18.56 -2.83 -8.35
C LYS A 126 -18.29 -4.07 -7.48
N LEU A 127 -17.14 -4.69 -7.67
CA LEU A 127 -16.77 -5.94 -7.00
C LEU A 127 -16.26 -5.69 -5.58
N THR A 128 -16.75 -6.45 -4.62
CA THR A 128 -16.07 -6.60 -3.34
C THR A 128 -14.81 -7.42 -3.57
N THR A 129 -13.64 -6.83 -3.27
CA THR A 129 -12.35 -7.46 -3.55
C THR A 129 -11.52 -7.56 -2.28
N VAL A 130 -10.95 -8.75 -2.03
CA VAL A 130 -9.91 -8.96 -1.02
C VAL A 130 -8.59 -9.13 -1.77
N TYR A 131 -7.67 -8.21 -1.54
CA TYR A 131 -6.37 -8.14 -2.21
C TYR A 131 -5.27 -8.41 -1.18
N VAL A 132 -4.49 -9.46 -1.37
CA VAL A 132 -3.33 -9.81 -0.54
C VAL A 132 -2.07 -9.40 -1.28
N THR A 133 -1.19 -8.66 -0.62
CA THR A 133 0.11 -8.26 -1.16
C THR A 133 1.10 -7.96 -0.03
N HIS A 134 2.38 -8.15 -0.31
CA HIS A 134 3.48 -7.65 0.50
C HIS A 134 4.07 -6.32 -0.05
N ASP A 135 3.63 -5.87 -1.22
CA ASP A 135 4.05 -4.59 -1.82
C ASP A 135 3.19 -3.44 -1.25
N GLN A 136 3.86 -2.56 -0.49
CA GLN A 136 3.21 -1.41 0.15
C GLN A 136 2.58 -0.46 -0.87
N LYS A 137 3.26 -0.24 -2.02
CA LYS A 137 2.76 0.66 -3.08
C LYS A 137 1.49 0.09 -3.73
N GLU A 138 1.38 -1.23 -3.82
CA GLU A 138 0.14 -1.88 -4.26
C GLU A 138 -0.98 -1.64 -3.27
N ALA A 139 -0.76 -1.97 -1.99
CA ALA A 139 -1.75 -1.80 -0.95
C ALA A 139 -2.26 -0.36 -0.88
N LEU A 140 -1.34 0.63 -0.89
CA LEU A 140 -1.68 2.05 -0.83
C LEU A 140 -2.43 2.57 -2.06
N SER A 141 -2.18 2.00 -3.26
CA SER A 141 -2.74 2.53 -4.52
C SER A 141 -4.04 1.86 -4.96
N VAL A 142 -4.26 0.60 -4.60
CA VAL A 142 -5.39 -0.20 -5.11
C VAL A 142 -6.55 -0.23 -4.13
N SER A 143 -6.30 -0.26 -2.83
CA SER A 143 -7.33 -0.50 -1.82
C SER A 143 -8.13 0.75 -1.43
N ASP A 144 -9.38 0.56 -1.04
CA ASP A 144 -10.20 1.59 -0.37
C ASP A 144 -10.02 1.52 1.16
N ARG A 145 -9.74 0.33 1.68
CA ARG A 145 -9.34 0.06 3.08
C ARG A 145 -8.27 -1.03 3.09
N MET A 146 -7.36 -0.94 4.03
CA MET A 146 -6.31 -1.94 4.20
C MET A 146 -6.18 -2.36 5.66
N ALA A 147 -5.70 -3.58 5.87
CA ALA A 147 -5.33 -4.12 7.17
C ALA A 147 -3.84 -4.48 7.15
N VAL A 148 -3.09 -4.01 8.14
CA VAL A 148 -1.69 -4.43 8.35
C VAL A 148 -1.70 -5.60 9.32
N LEU A 149 -1.10 -6.71 8.88
CA LEU A 149 -1.01 -7.96 9.65
C LEU A 149 0.45 -8.23 10.03
N ASP A 150 0.67 -8.68 11.25
CA ASP A 150 1.95 -9.17 11.71
C ASP A 150 1.73 -10.33 12.70
N GLY A 151 2.50 -11.42 12.56
CA GLY A 151 2.38 -12.60 13.41
C GLY A 151 0.96 -13.20 13.51
N GLY A 152 0.14 -13.06 12.46
CA GLY A 152 -1.26 -13.53 12.45
C GLY A 152 -2.26 -12.59 13.15
N HIS A 153 -1.81 -11.43 13.62
CA HIS A 153 -2.65 -10.43 14.27
C HIS A 153 -2.85 -9.20 13.38
N ILE A 154 -4.06 -8.63 13.40
CA ILE A 154 -4.33 -7.36 12.74
C ILE A 154 -3.83 -6.24 13.65
N LEU A 155 -2.82 -5.48 13.19
CA LEU A 155 -2.25 -4.36 13.92
C LEU A 155 -3.05 -3.07 13.76
N GLN A 156 -3.52 -2.81 12.53
CA GLN A 156 -4.30 -1.62 12.22
C GLN A 156 -5.17 -1.87 10.99
N VAL A 157 -6.38 -1.27 10.99
CA VAL A 157 -7.29 -1.25 9.84
C VAL A 157 -7.69 0.21 9.59
N GLY A 158 -7.60 0.67 8.35
CA GLY A 158 -7.98 2.03 7.96
C GLY A 158 -7.92 2.25 6.46
N THR A 159 -8.14 3.47 6.03
CA THR A 159 -7.83 3.90 4.66
C THR A 159 -6.31 3.93 4.45
N PRO A 160 -5.81 3.84 3.20
CA PRO A 160 -4.40 3.99 2.91
C PRO A 160 -3.77 5.26 3.52
N GLN A 161 -4.48 6.38 3.44
CA GLN A 161 -4.01 7.65 4.00
C GLN A 161 -3.92 7.63 5.53
N GLU A 162 -4.91 7.04 6.21
CA GLU A 162 -4.89 6.91 7.67
C GLU A 162 -3.72 6.06 8.13
N ILE A 163 -3.49 4.90 7.51
CA ILE A 163 -2.40 4.00 7.89
C ILE A 163 -1.03 4.62 7.62
N TYR A 164 -0.87 5.33 6.50
CA TYR A 164 0.38 5.99 6.17
C TYR A 164 0.69 7.19 7.08
N ARG A 165 -0.31 8.09 7.26
CA ARG A 165 -0.14 9.34 8.00
C ARG A 165 -0.35 9.21 9.51
N ARG A 166 -1.07 8.18 9.97
CA ARG A 166 -1.42 7.94 11.37
C ARG A 166 -1.20 6.48 11.74
N PRO A 167 0.04 5.97 11.61
CA PRO A 167 0.34 4.63 12.08
C PRO A 167 0.07 4.54 13.59
N ALA A 168 -0.67 3.52 14.00
CA ALA A 168 -1.03 3.33 15.42
C ALA A 168 0.14 2.77 16.26
N ARG A 169 1.11 2.12 15.60
CA ARG A 169 2.25 1.46 16.25
C ARG A 169 3.52 1.63 15.42
N ARG A 170 4.67 1.51 16.10
CA ARG A 170 5.99 1.55 15.46
C ARG A 170 6.11 0.52 14.33
N THR A 171 5.67 -0.73 14.53
CA THR A 171 5.69 -1.78 13.51
C THR A 171 4.92 -1.38 12.25
N VAL A 172 3.77 -0.71 12.39
CA VAL A 172 2.99 -0.22 11.24
C VAL A 172 3.73 0.91 10.52
N ALA A 173 4.30 1.86 11.27
CA ALA A 173 5.07 2.98 10.73
C ALA A 173 6.29 2.50 9.93
N ASP A 174 6.99 1.50 10.46
CA ASP A 174 8.20 0.90 9.86
C ASP A 174 7.86 0.07 8.62
N PHE A 175 6.76 -0.69 8.69
CA PHE A 175 6.34 -1.54 7.58
C PHE A 175 5.76 -0.74 6.41
N ILE A 176 5.05 0.38 6.64
CA ILE A 176 4.41 1.17 5.59
C ILE A 176 5.22 2.42 5.27
N GLY A 177 6.22 2.27 4.40
CA GLY A 177 7.09 3.35 3.95
C GLY A 177 8.24 3.65 4.91
N GLU A 178 9.19 4.45 4.43
CA GLU A 178 10.35 4.88 5.19
C GLU A 178 9.95 5.93 6.24
N THR A 179 10.57 5.90 7.43
CA THR A 179 10.31 6.88 8.49
C THR A 179 11.52 7.08 9.39
N ASN A 180 11.66 8.29 9.93
CA ASN A 180 12.62 8.60 10.99
C ASN A 180 11.98 8.29 12.34
N PHE A 181 12.69 7.53 13.18
CA PHE A 181 12.27 7.29 14.56
C PHE A 181 13.16 8.07 15.53
N LEU A 182 12.52 8.86 16.40
CA LEU A 182 13.19 9.57 17.48
C LEU A 182 12.61 9.11 18.82
N ALA A 183 13.48 8.68 19.72
CA ALA A 183 13.08 8.39 21.09
C ALA A 183 12.84 9.69 21.85
N GLY A 184 11.83 9.70 22.73
CA GLY A 184 11.53 10.87 23.54
C GLY A 184 10.69 10.54 24.77
N ILE A 185 10.42 11.59 25.56
CA ILE A 185 9.57 11.50 26.76
C ILE A 185 8.37 12.45 26.55
N LEU A 186 7.17 11.92 26.71
CA LEU A 186 5.95 12.71 26.62
C LEU A 186 5.86 13.68 27.81
N ARG A 187 5.89 15.00 27.53
CA ARG A 187 5.85 16.05 28.55
C ARG A 187 4.45 16.50 28.91
N SER A 188 3.61 16.68 27.88
CA SER A 188 2.21 17.07 28.06
C SER A 188 1.35 16.60 26.89
N SER A 189 0.04 16.53 27.14
CA SER A 189 -0.97 16.20 26.14
C SER A 189 -2.19 17.08 26.35
N GLU A 190 -2.49 17.95 25.39
CA GLU A 190 -3.64 18.85 25.42
C GLU A 190 -4.30 18.92 24.03
N GLY A 191 -5.63 18.85 23.97
CA GLY A 191 -6.39 19.02 22.72
C GLY A 191 -6.00 18.04 21.59
N GLY A 192 -5.54 16.83 21.94
CA GLY A 192 -5.09 15.83 20.94
C GLY A 192 -3.67 16.05 20.41
N ARG A 193 -2.97 17.09 20.88
CA ARG A 193 -1.55 17.36 20.61
C ARG A 193 -0.69 16.88 21.77
N ALA A 194 0.50 16.43 21.46
CA ALA A 194 1.50 15.97 22.42
C ALA A 194 2.76 16.84 22.31
N ARG A 195 3.38 17.17 23.44
CA ARG A 195 4.74 17.72 23.50
C ARG A 195 5.69 16.63 23.97
N VAL A 196 6.73 16.42 23.19
CA VAL A 196 7.72 15.36 23.43
C VAL A 196 9.11 15.97 23.46
N SER A 197 9.85 15.70 24.52
CA SER A 197 11.26 16.08 24.67
C SER A 197 12.12 14.95 24.12
N THR A 198 12.99 15.25 23.16
CA THR A 198 13.95 14.33 22.55
C THR A 198 15.38 14.81 22.75
N GLU A 199 16.37 14.04 22.33
CA GLU A 199 17.78 14.42 22.35
C GLU A 199 18.11 15.65 21.48
N ILE A 200 17.35 15.86 20.40
CA ILE A 200 17.59 16.93 19.42
C ILE A 200 16.61 18.12 19.54
N GLY A 201 15.80 18.15 20.59
CA GLY A 201 14.88 19.25 20.88
C GLY A 201 13.47 18.79 21.29
N GLU A 202 12.61 19.79 21.47
CA GLU A 202 11.19 19.56 21.77
C GLU A 202 10.36 19.54 20.49
N PHE A 203 9.39 18.61 20.45
CA PHE A 203 8.49 18.45 19.33
C PHE A 203 7.04 18.51 19.77
N GLU A 204 6.23 19.22 19.01
CA GLU A 204 4.79 19.02 19.02
C GLU A 204 4.39 17.99 17.97
N GLY A 205 3.46 17.11 18.34
CA GLY A 205 2.98 16.08 17.43
C GLY A 205 1.57 15.62 17.77
N VAL A 206 1.09 14.61 17.05
CA VAL A 206 -0.23 14.02 17.21
C VAL A 206 -0.10 12.53 17.50
N PHE A 207 -1.01 11.96 18.26
CA PHE A 207 -0.98 10.53 18.58
C PHE A 207 -1.34 9.69 17.36
N GLY A 208 -0.59 8.61 17.17
CA GLY A 208 -0.90 7.59 16.15
C GLY A 208 -2.19 6.83 16.47
N ASP A 209 -2.40 6.50 17.74
CA ASP A 209 -3.68 5.98 18.25
C ASP A 209 -4.29 6.99 19.28
N PRO A 210 -5.20 7.84 18.84
CA PRO A 210 -5.84 8.81 19.74
C PRO A 210 -6.74 8.15 20.81
N LYS A 211 -7.13 6.88 20.61
CA LYS A 211 -8.00 6.15 21.56
C LYS A 211 -7.22 5.58 22.75
N SER A 212 -5.91 5.41 22.57
CA SER A 212 -5.02 4.86 23.61
C SER A 212 -3.73 5.67 23.70
N PRO A 213 -3.81 6.99 24.09
CA PRO A 213 -2.63 7.83 24.18
C PRO A 213 -1.70 7.36 25.31
N PRO A 214 -0.37 7.42 25.11
CA PRO A 214 0.61 7.16 26.17
C PRO A 214 0.42 8.09 27.38
N ALA A 215 0.80 7.65 28.56
CA ALA A 215 0.75 8.46 29.75
C ALA A 215 1.83 9.55 29.73
N THR A 216 1.53 10.74 30.28
CA THR A 216 2.53 11.80 30.48
C THR A 216 3.69 11.28 31.33
N GLY A 217 4.92 11.59 30.93
CA GLY A 217 6.14 11.10 31.54
C GLY A 217 6.63 9.74 31.00
N SER A 218 5.84 9.07 30.16
CA SER A 218 6.27 7.79 29.56
C SER A 218 7.24 7.99 28.40
N SER A 219 8.03 6.94 28.13
CA SER A 219 8.85 6.85 26.92
C SER A 219 7.95 6.68 25.70
N VAL A 220 8.25 7.42 24.63
CA VAL A 220 7.51 7.39 23.37
C VAL A 220 8.50 7.41 22.21
N THR A 221 8.00 7.03 21.04
CA THR A 221 8.76 7.15 19.78
C THR A 221 8.02 8.12 18.85
N LEU A 222 8.73 9.13 18.33
CA LEU A 222 8.24 9.95 17.24
C LEU A 222 8.52 9.25 15.92
N SER A 223 7.55 9.25 15.02
CA SER A 223 7.67 8.81 13.63
C SER A 223 7.47 10.01 12.72
N ILE A 224 8.48 10.32 11.89
CA ILE A 224 8.49 11.46 10.97
C ILE A 224 8.89 10.95 9.59
N ARG A 225 8.02 11.14 8.61
CA ARG A 225 8.32 10.74 7.23
C ARG A 225 9.41 11.61 6.63
N PRO A 226 10.38 11.06 5.86
CA PRO A 226 11.46 11.83 5.24
C PRO A 226 10.98 12.98 4.35
N GLU A 227 9.87 12.81 3.64
CA GLU A 227 9.25 13.82 2.77
C GLU A 227 8.51 14.93 3.52
N CYS A 228 8.25 14.75 4.82
CA CYS A 228 7.64 15.79 5.68
C CYS A 228 8.67 16.73 6.28
N LEU A 229 9.96 16.38 6.20
CA LEU A 229 11.06 17.22 6.63
C LEU A 229 11.49 18.14 5.48
N THR A 230 11.53 19.43 5.72
CA THR A 230 12.00 20.43 4.74
C THR A 230 13.21 21.17 5.26
N ILE A 231 14.22 21.36 4.41
CA ILE A 231 15.42 22.15 4.73
C ILE A 231 15.15 23.60 4.38
N SER A 232 15.22 24.49 5.37
CA SER A 232 15.01 25.93 5.19
C SER A 232 16.16 26.72 5.79
N PRO A 233 16.59 27.83 5.16
CA PRO A 233 17.51 28.79 5.77
C PRO A 233 16.85 29.71 6.82
N GLU A 234 15.52 29.85 6.78
CA GLU A 234 14.75 30.70 7.67
C GLU A 234 14.06 29.88 8.78
N ARG A 235 13.72 30.51 9.90
CA ARG A 235 12.95 29.90 11.00
C ARG A 235 11.47 29.78 10.60
N PRO A 236 10.98 28.63 10.14
CA PRO A 236 9.56 28.45 9.90
C PRO A 236 8.81 28.22 11.21
N SER A 237 7.49 28.42 11.16
CA SER A 237 6.57 28.01 12.23
C SER A 237 6.52 26.49 12.33
N GLY A 238 6.66 25.92 13.54
CA GLY A 238 6.57 24.50 13.80
C GLY A 238 7.82 23.92 14.48
N ASN A 239 7.96 22.60 14.43
CA ASN A 239 9.13 21.91 14.95
C ASN A 239 10.35 22.21 14.07
N SER A 240 11.46 22.63 14.69
CA SER A 240 12.69 23.02 14.00
C SER A 240 13.89 22.33 14.64
N ILE A 241 14.75 21.79 13.79
CA ILE A 241 15.94 21.01 14.17
C ILE A 241 17.16 21.67 13.52
N ARG A 242 18.19 22.01 14.29
CA ARG A 242 19.47 22.48 13.75
C ARG A 242 20.36 21.30 13.44
N GLY A 243 21.04 21.34 12.32
CA GLY A 243 21.98 20.30 11.94
C GLY A 243 22.73 20.60 10.65
N ARG A 244 23.40 19.58 10.12
CA ARG A 244 24.19 19.66 8.89
C ARG A 244 23.79 18.54 7.96
N ILE A 245 23.95 18.77 6.65
CA ILE A 245 23.80 17.71 5.66
C ILE A 245 25.08 16.90 5.62
N GLY A 246 25.00 15.60 5.95
CA GLY A 246 26.13 14.67 5.91
C GLY A 246 26.35 14.09 4.51
N LYS A 247 25.43 13.24 4.08
CA LYS A 247 25.46 12.60 2.76
C LYS A 247 24.26 13.03 1.94
N SER A 248 24.44 13.11 0.62
CA SER A 248 23.36 13.33 -0.33
C SER A 248 23.40 12.29 -1.45
N VAL A 249 22.25 11.81 -1.88
CA VAL A 249 22.10 10.90 -3.01
C VAL A 249 21.04 11.45 -3.95
N TYR A 250 21.43 11.72 -5.18
CA TYR A 250 20.51 12.17 -6.22
C TYR A 250 19.90 10.99 -6.96
N LEU A 251 18.56 10.92 -7.01
CA LEU A 251 17.79 9.85 -7.63
C LEU A 251 16.95 10.31 -8.83
N GLY A 252 17.29 11.47 -9.43
CA GLY A 252 16.60 12.06 -10.56
C GLY A 252 15.44 12.96 -10.10
N GLU A 253 14.26 12.42 -9.91
CA GLU A 253 13.08 13.16 -9.46
C GLU A 253 13.14 13.63 -8.01
N ASN A 254 14.01 13.04 -7.20
CA ASN A 254 14.22 13.39 -5.81
C ASN A 254 15.70 13.29 -5.40
N ALA A 255 16.02 13.88 -4.24
CA ALA A 255 17.28 13.68 -3.54
C ALA A 255 17.01 13.26 -2.11
N GLN A 256 17.85 12.37 -1.59
CA GLN A 256 17.87 11.95 -0.21
C GLN A 256 19.07 12.56 0.50
N TYR A 257 18.83 13.10 1.69
CA TYR A 257 19.86 13.68 2.54
C TYR A 257 19.90 12.98 3.89
N ASP A 258 21.09 12.71 4.39
CA ASP A 258 21.33 12.40 5.79
C ASP A 258 21.53 13.73 6.53
N PHE A 259 20.56 14.14 7.33
CA PHE A 259 20.60 15.35 8.13
C PHE A 259 21.03 15.01 9.55
N VAL A 260 22.20 15.53 9.99
CA VAL A 260 22.82 15.18 11.26
C VAL A 260 22.61 16.31 12.26
N SER A 261 21.99 15.99 13.40
CA SER A 261 21.80 16.88 14.56
C SER A 261 22.32 16.18 15.82
N GLY A 262 23.42 16.68 16.38
CA GLY A 262 24.12 15.98 17.46
C GLY A 262 24.56 14.58 17.05
N SER A 263 24.12 13.58 17.80
CA SER A 263 24.37 12.14 17.51
C SER A 263 23.29 11.51 16.62
N THR A 264 22.20 12.21 16.35
CA THR A 264 21.04 11.71 15.59
C THR A 264 21.14 12.04 14.12
N SER A 265 20.90 11.04 13.25
CA SER A 265 20.81 11.22 11.81
C SER A 265 19.36 11.02 11.35
N LEU A 266 18.84 11.97 10.61
CA LEU A 266 17.49 11.95 10.01
C LEU A 266 17.61 11.89 8.50
N LYS A 267 16.75 11.10 7.87
CA LYS A 267 16.62 11.09 6.43
C LYS A 267 15.63 12.17 6.00
N ILE A 268 15.99 12.94 4.99
CA ILE A 268 15.14 13.94 4.35
C ILE A 268 15.01 13.59 2.88
N LEU A 269 13.80 13.65 2.35
CA LEU A 269 13.50 13.45 0.93
C LEU A 269 13.02 14.76 0.33
N GLU A 270 13.81 15.34 -0.58
CA GLU A 270 13.46 16.54 -1.33
C GLU A 270 12.99 16.16 -2.73
N LEU A 271 11.79 16.59 -3.11
CA LEU A 271 11.27 16.40 -4.46
C LEU A 271 11.79 17.50 -5.38
N ASN A 272 12.13 17.15 -6.63
CA ASN A 272 12.62 18.08 -7.65
C ASN A 272 13.78 18.96 -7.15
N PRO A 273 14.86 18.36 -6.65
CA PRO A 273 15.98 19.11 -6.05
C PRO A 273 16.71 19.93 -7.12
N ARG A 274 16.89 21.21 -6.85
CA ARG A 274 17.63 22.11 -7.77
C ARG A 274 19.12 22.02 -7.59
N PHE A 275 19.59 21.78 -6.36
CA PHE A 275 21.00 21.68 -6.00
C PHE A 275 21.19 20.51 -5.03
N VAL A 276 22.02 19.55 -5.40
CA VAL A 276 22.29 18.36 -4.59
C VAL A 276 23.52 18.56 -3.72
N ASP A 277 24.46 19.39 -4.16
CA ASP A 277 25.72 19.62 -3.47
C ASP A 277 25.57 20.82 -2.50
N ARG A 278 25.13 20.53 -1.27
CA ARG A 278 25.09 21.49 -0.17
C ARG A 278 26.35 21.27 0.67
N SER A 279 27.04 22.35 1.00
CA SER A 279 28.31 22.28 1.77
C SER A 279 28.09 21.57 3.11
N ALA A 280 28.86 20.51 3.37
CA ALA A 280 28.83 19.76 4.63
C ALA A 280 29.24 20.59 5.88
N THR A 281 29.79 21.81 5.65
CA THR A 281 30.21 22.73 6.71
C THR A 281 29.13 23.71 7.12
N GLU A 282 28.05 23.84 6.33
CA GLU A 282 26.99 24.81 6.53
C GLU A 282 25.89 24.24 7.47
N GLU A 283 25.46 25.06 8.42
CA GLU A 283 24.35 24.70 9.31
C GLU A 283 23.02 25.07 8.65
N PHE A 284 22.10 24.13 8.70
CA PHE A 284 20.73 24.26 8.19
C PHE A 284 19.71 24.03 9.29
N GLN A 285 18.50 24.44 9.01
CA GLN A 285 17.33 24.04 9.81
C GLN A 285 16.46 23.08 9.02
N ALA A 286 16.17 21.92 9.60
CA ALA A 286 15.15 21.02 9.12
C ALA A 286 13.86 21.28 9.91
N CYS A 287 12.73 21.33 9.21
CA CYS A 287 11.45 21.71 9.78
C CYS A 287 10.38 20.71 9.44
N VAL A 288 9.48 20.46 10.38
CA VAL A 288 8.33 19.57 10.20
C VAL A 288 7.10 20.14 10.90
N GLN A 289 5.95 20.02 10.27
CA GLN A 289 4.68 20.44 10.85
C GLN A 289 4.28 19.50 12.00
N PRO A 290 3.65 20.02 13.08
CA PRO A 290 3.19 19.19 14.18
C PRO A 290 2.26 18.05 13.76
N GLU A 291 1.46 18.26 12.72
CA GLU A 291 0.54 17.27 12.15
C GLU A 291 1.27 16.09 11.51
N ASP A 292 2.53 16.25 11.09
CA ASP A 292 3.34 15.24 10.44
C ASP A 292 4.31 14.52 11.41
N VAL A 293 4.29 14.91 12.69
CA VAL A 293 5.00 14.21 13.77
C VAL A 293 4.04 13.29 14.49
N VAL A 294 4.20 11.96 14.32
CA VAL A 294 3.32 10.96 14.92
C VAL A 294 3.95 10.42 16.19
N VAL A 295 3.24 10.55 17.31
CA VAL A 295 3.68 10.05 18.62
C VAL A 295 3.14 8.66 18.84
N LEU A 296 4.05 7.69 18.99
CA LEU A 296 3.78 6.28 19.17
C LEU A 296 4.15 5.86 20.59
N GLY A 297 3.32 5.02 21.19
CA GLY A 297 3.68 4.33 22.43
C GLY A 297 4.90 3.42 22.24
N ALA A 298 5.61 3.16 23.33
CA ALA A 298 6.76 2.26 23.34
C ALA A 298 6.35 0.81 23.07
#